data_7c22f2501871cc10ed54bc16cf6f8b52
#
_entry.id   7c22f2501871cc10ed54bc16cf6f8b52
#
_cell.length_a   1.000
_cell.length_b   1.000
_cell.length_c   1.000
_cell.angle_alpha   90.00
_cell.angle_beta   90.00
_cell.angle_gamma   90.00
#
_symmetry.space_group_name_H-M   'P 1'
#
loop_
_entity.id
_entity.type
_entity.pdbx_description
1 polymer ?
#
loop_
_entity_poly.entity_id
_entity_poly.type
_entity_poly.pdbx_seq_one_letter_code
_entity_poly.pdbx_strand_id
1 'polypeptide(L)'
;RDRIERSLYQDNKIDATTKKDADQLLKDAKELDAKADTLKITPKLMLQGSVDLLNEVSTSKITGEEEIYSHTDLYDFKANIEGAQKIYTLFKPELNKKDKKLSADIQKNFDKVNKLLDKYKDGDGYKPYGDVSKADRKALADAVNALGEPLSKMAVITE
;
A
#
# COMPACT_ATOMS: atom_id res chain seq x y z
N ARG A 1 10.98 8.97 11.18
CA ARG A 1 11.34 8.32 9.90
C ARG A 1 12.03 9.30 8.95
N ASP A 2 11.43 10.42 8.61
CA ASP A 2 11.93 11.40 7.62
C ASP A 2 13.34 11.93 7.91
N ARG A 3 13.69 12.19 9.20
CA ARG A 3 15.03 12.61 9.57
C ARG A 3 16.09 11.56 9.30
N ILE A 4 15.75 10.28 9.50
CA ILE A 4 16.65 9.15 9.20
C ILE A 4 16.82 9.03 7.69
N GLU A 5 15.72 9.06 6.94
CA GLU A 5 15.72 9.00 5.49
C GLU A 5 16.57 10.12 4.88
N ARG A 6 16.36 11.37 5.33
CA ARG A 6 17.17 12.52 4.93
C ARG A 6 18.65 12.31 5.20
N SER A 7 19.01 11.85 6.41
CA SER A 7 20.41 11.60 6.77
C SER A 7 21.06 10.58 5.85
N LEU A 8 20.32 9.54 5.43
CA LEU A 8 20.84 8.48 4.59
C LEU A 8 20.94 8.87 3.11
N TYR A 9 19.90 9.49 2.56
CA TYR A 9 19.76 9.68 1.11
C TYR A 9 20.12 11.09 0.63
N GLN A 10 20.01 12.10 1.48
CA GLN A 10 20.36 13.48 1.14
C GLN A 10 21.68 13.92 1.76
N ASP A 11 21.83 13.77 3.09
CA ASP A 11 23.00 14.28 3.80
C ASP A 11 24.19 13.30 3.73
N ASN A 12 23.95 12.04 3.37
CA ASN A 12 24.93 10.94 3.33
C ASN A 12 25.75 10.84 4.63
N LYS A 13 25.11 11.05 5.77
CA LYS A 13 25.75 11.13 7.07
C LYS A 13 24.95 10.37 8.13
N ILE A 14 25.65 9.48 8.82
CA ILE A 14 25.13 8.76 9.98
C ILE A 14 25.86 9.24 11.22
N ASP A 15 25.22 10.12 11.98
CA ASP A 15 25.78 10.63 13.24
C ASP A 15 25.04 10.08 14.47
N ALA A 16 25.40 10.61 15.66
CA ALA A 16 24.79 10.19 16.92
C ALA A 16 23.28 10.49 16.97
N THR A 17 22.83 11.58 16.31
CA THR A 17 21.42 11.95 16.25
C THR A 17 20.65 10.96 15.37
N THR A 18 21.19 10.60 14.21
CA THR A 18 20.60 9.60 13.31
C THR A 18 20.44 8.26 14.01
N LYS A 19 21.47 7.81 14.76
CA LYS A 19 21.42 6.57 15.55
C LYS A 19 20.34 6.63 16.63
N LYS A 20 20.26 7.73 17.38
CA LYS A 20 19.23 7.94 18.40
C LYS A 20 17.83 7.90 17.82
N ASP A 21 17.61 8.54 16.67
CA ASP A 21 16.31 8.53 15.98
C ASP A 21 15.95 7.11 15.49
N ALA A 22 16.93 6.33 15.03
CA ALA A 22 16.73 4.94 14.62
C ALA A 22 16.38 4.03 15.82
N ASP A 23 17.06 4.19 16.95
CA ASP A 23 16.77 3.46 18.19
C ASP A 23 15.36 3.78 18.71
N GLN A 24 14.96 5.06 18.64
CA GLN A 24 13.61 5.48 19.03
C GLN A 24 12.55 4.89 18.10
N LEU A 25 12.77 4.94 16.78
CA LEU A 25 11.86 4.36 15.79
C LEU A 25 11.68 2.84 16.03
N LEU A 26 12.77 2.14 16.29
CA LEU A 26 12.72 0.70 16.60
C LEU A 26 11.92 0.41 17.87
N LYS A 27 12.09 1.24 18.91
CA LYS A 27 11.32 1.12 20.15
C LYS A 27 9.82 1.34 19.90
N ASP A 28 9.47 2.40 19.17
CA ASP A 28 8.08 2.73 18.86
C ASP A 28 7.43 1.65 18.00
N ALA A 29 8.17 1.09 17.04
CA ALA A 29 7.70 -0.02 16.20
C ALA A 29 7.42 -1.29 17.02
N LYS A 30 8.29 -1.64 17.96
CA LYS A 30 8.07 -2.79 18.87
C LYS A 30 6.87 -2.58 19.80
N GLU A 31 6.66 -1.35 20.27
CA GLU A 31 5.50 -1.03 21.10
C GLU A 31 4.21 -1.12 20.27
N LEU A 32 4.22 -0.65 19.03
CA LEU A 32 3.08 -0.75 18.12
C LEU A 32 2.75 -2.23 17.82
N ASP A 33 3.76 -3.04 17.52
CA ASP A 33 3.61 -4.47 17.26
C ASP A 33 2.92 -5.19 18.44
N ALA A 34 3.42 -4.97 19.67
CA ALA A 34 2.82 -5.52 20.86
C ALA A 34 1.38 -5.05 21.12
N LYS A 35 1.03 -3.81 20.74
CA LYS A 35 -0.34 -3.31 20.80
C LYS A 35 -1.22 -3.94 19.73
N ALA A 36 -0.69 -4.13 18.50
CA ALA A 36 -1.41 -4.75 17.41
C ALA A 36 -1.86 -6.17 17.75
N ASP A 37 -1.03 -6.95 18.44
CA ASP A 37 -1.36 -8.30 18.90
C ASP A 37 -2.58 -8.36 19.85
N THR A 38 -2.92 -7.25 20.50
CA THR A 38 -4.07 -7.15 21.40
C THR A 38 -5.37 -6.77 20.72
N LEU A 39 -5.32 -6.39 19.44
CA LEU A 39 -6.49 -5.93 18.69
C LEU A 39 -7.40 -7.08 18.30
N LYS A 40 -8.70 -6.93 18.50
CA LYS A 40 -9.70 -7.84 17.92
C LYS A 40 -9.99 -7.40 16.49
N ILE A 41 -9.35 -8.06 15.55
CA ILE A 41 -9.55 -7.80 14.13
C ILE A 41 -10.77 -8.60 13.66
N THR A 42 -11.81 -7.89 13.22
CA THR A 42 -13.00 -8.50 12.61
C THR A 42 -12.91 -8.50 11.09
N PRO A 43 -13.63 -9.39 10.38
CA PRO A 43 -13.73 -9.36 8.92
C PRO A 43 -14.12 -7.98 8.39
N LYS A 44 -15.09 -7.34 9.01
CA LYS A 44 -15.54 -5.99 8.64
C LYS A 44 -14.40 -4.95 8.75
N LEU A 45 -13.66 -4.98 9.84
CA LEU A 45 -12.53 -4.05 10.04
C LEU A 45 -11.43 -4.27 8.99
N MET A 46 -11.13 -5.54 8.64
CA MET A 46 -10.16 -5.85 7.59
C MET A 46 -10.59 -5.31 6.22
N LEU A 47 -11.84 -5.53 5.85
CA LEU A 47 -12.39 -5.09 4.58
C LEU A 47 -12.45 -3.56 4.49
N GLN A 48 -12.95 -2.90 5.52
CA GLN A 48 -12.98 -1.43 5.59
C GLN A 48 -11.57 -0.86 5.53
N GLY A 49 -10.63 -1.40 6.30
CA GLY A 49 -9.24 -0.96 6.31
C GLY A 49 -8.56 -1.11 4.93
N SER A 50 -8.90 -2.15 4.15
CA SER A 50 -8.38 -2.29 2.79
C SER A 50 -8.89 -1.20 1.84
N VAL A 51 -10.15 -0.80 1.96
CA VAL A 51 -10.75 0.28 1.17
C VAL A 51 -10.13 1.63 1.55
N ASP A 52 -10.03 1.92 2.85
CA ASP A 52 -9.46 3.16 3.36
C ASP A 52 -7.99 3.31 2.94
N LEU A 53 -7.21 2.22 3.03
CA LEU A 53 -5.82 2.19 2.58
C LEU A 53 -5.68 2.51 1.09
N LEU A 54 -6.52 1.91 0.23
CA LEU A 54 -6.47 2.16 -1.21
C LEU A 54 -6.89 3.60 -1.56
N ASN A 55 -7.85 4.17 -0.84
CA ASN A 55 -8.21 5.58 -0.99
C ASN A 55 -7.02 6.49 -0.63
N GLU A 56 -6.30 6.18 0.44
CA GLU A 56 -5.10 6.93 0.82
C GLU A 56 -4.00 6.81 -0.25
N VAL A 57 -3.76 5.61 -0.77
CA VAL A 57 -2.80 5.39 -1.86
C VAL A 57 -3.12 6.25 -3.08
N SER A 58 -4.37 6.30 -3.51
CA SER A 58 -4.78 7.02 -4.73
C SER A 58 -4.84 8.54 -4.56
N THR A 59 -4.97 9.06 -3.35
CA THR A 59 -5.14 10.50 -3.08
C THR A 59 -3.88 11.15 -2.54
N SER A 60 -3.22 10.55 -1.56
CA SER A 60 -2.07 11.12 -0.84
C SER A 60 -0.75 10.53 -1.34
N LYS A 61 -0.59 9.22 -1.27
CA LYS A 61 0.68 8.55 -1.59
C LYS A 61 1.09 8.72 -3.05
N ILE A 62 0.12 8.90 -3.97
CA ILE A 62 0.38 9.13 -5.40
C ILE A 62 1.15 10.42 -5.67
N THR A 63 1.21 11.34 -4.73
CA THR A 63 1.97 12.60 -4.88
C THR A 63 3.49 12.37 -4.85
N GLY A 64 3.96 11.29 -4.20
CA GLY A 64 5.37 11.00 -3.97
C GLY A 64 5.97 11.79 -2.81
N GLU A 65 5.14 12.27 -1.89
CA GLU A 65 5.57 13.05 -0.71
C GLU A 65 6.00 12.17 0.47
N GLU A 66 5.78 10.87 0.40
CA GLU A 66 6.05 9.96 1.52
C GLU A 66 7.52 9.57 1.61
N GLU A 67 8.17 9.32 0.46
CA GLU A 67 9.58 8.94 0.34
C GLU A 67 10.37 10.03 -0.42
N ILE A 68 10.35 11.26 0.12
CA ILE A 68 10.85 12.48 -0.57
C ILE A 68 12.37 12.49 -0.78
N TYR A 69 13.13 11.71 -0.04
CA TYR A 69 14.58 11.64 -0.16
C TYR A 69 15.06 10.36 -0.84
N SER A 70 14.44 9.24 -0.55
CA SER A 70 14.79 7.93 -1.13
C SER A 70 14.14 7.69 -2.49
N HIS A 71 12.98 8.30 -2.75
CA HIS A 71 12.15 8.09 -3.93
C HIS A 71 11.70 6.64 -4.12
N THR A 72 11.52 5.91 -3.00
CA THR A 72 11.15 4.49 -3.00
C THR A 72 9.63 4.24 -2.91
N ASP A 73 8.82 5.23 -3.23
CA ASP A 73 7.34 5.19 -3.13
C ASP A 73 6.70 3.98 -3.83
N LEU A 74 7.28 3.47 -4.94
CA LEU A 74 6.72 2.31 -5.64
C LEU A 74 6.76 1.03 -4.83
N TYR A 75 7.70 0.89 -3.88
CA TYR A 75 7.72 -0.25 -2.95
C TYR A 75 6.54 -0.17 -1.98
N ASP A 76 6.24 1.02 -1.46
CA ASP A 76 5.11 1.26 -0.58
C ASP A 76 3.78 1.04 -1.31
N PHE A 77 3.67 1.54 -2.56
CA PHE A 77 2.53 1.25 -3.42
C PHE A 77 2.30 -0.25 -3.56
N LYS A 78 3.35 -0.98 -3.94
CA LYS A 78 3.26 -2.43 -4.14
C LYS A 78 2.83 -3.14 -2.86
N ALA A 79 3.43 -2.81 -1.72
CA ALA A 79 3.11 -3.42 -0.44
C ALA A 79 1.63 -3.17 -0.03
N ASN A 80 1.14 -1.93 -0.22
CA ASN A 80 -0.25 -1.58 0.05
C ASN A 80 -1.23 -2.34 -0.83
N ILE A 81 -0.93 -2.46 -2.13
CA ILE A 81 -1.75 -3.24 -3.07
C ILE A 81 -1.75 -4.72 -2.70
N GLU A 82 -0.61 -5.29 -2.34
CA GLU A 82 -0.50 -6.70 -1.90
C GLU A 82 -1.29 -6.95 -0.61
N GLY A 83 -1.26 -6.03 0.34
CA GLY A 83 -2.06 -6.10 1.56
C GLY A 83 -3.55 -6.17 1.27
N ALA A 84 -4.08 -5.24 0.46
CA ALA A 84 -5.47 -5.24 0.04
C ALA A 84 -5.84 -6.50 -0.78
N GLN A 85 -4.97 -6.94 -1.67
CA GLN A 85 -5.16 -8.14 -2.47
C GLN A 85 -5.15 -9.42 -1.60
N LYS A 86 -4.34 -9.46 -0.56
CA LYS A 86 -4.34 -10.56 0.41
C LYS A 86 -5.69 -10.66 1.12
N ILE A 87 -6.26 -9.54 1.56
CA ILE A 87 -7.59 -9.49 2.18
C ILE A 87 -8.64 -10.00 1.19
N TYR A 88 -8.67 -9.48 -0.04
CA TYR A 88 -9.56 -10.00 -1.09
C TYR A 88 -9.42 -11.52 -1.27
N THR A 89 -8.20 -12.04 -1.31
CA THR A 89 -7.94 -13.47 -1.51
C THR A 89 -8.52 -14.33 -0.38
N LEU A 90 -8.49 -13.84 0.86
CA LEU A 90 -9.08 -14.53 2.00
C LEU A 90 -10.61 -14.62 1.89
N PHE A 91 -11.27 -13.59 1.38
CA PHE A 91 -12.74 -13.56 1.23
C PHE A 91 -13.24 -14.09 -0.13
N LYS A 92 -12.36 -14.28 -1.12
CA LYS A 92 -12.68 -14.72 -2.47
C LYS A 92 -13.53 -16.02 -2.53
N PRO A 93 -13.26 -17.06 -1.72
CA PRO A 93 -14.10 -18.27 -1.74
C PRO A 93 -15.55 -17.99 -1.37
N GLU A 94 -15.80 -17.15 -0.37
CA GLU A 94 -17.15 -16.79 0.05
C GLU A 94 -17.83 -15.86 -0.97
N LEU A 95 -17.10 -14.87 -1.47
CA LEU A 95 -17.57 -13.98 -2.50
C LEU A 95 -17.96 -14.72 -3.78
N ASN A 96 -17.19 -15.73 -4.19
CA ASN A 96 -17.51 -16.55 -5.38
C ASN A 96 -18.81 -17.33 -5.27
N LYS A 97 -19.24 -17.67 -4.05
CA LYS A 97 -20.54 -18.32 -3.83
C LYS A 97 -21.71 -17.34 -3.99
N LYS A 98 -21.49 -16.09 -3.61
CA LYS A 98 -22.52 -15.05 -3.56
C LYS A 98 -22.55 -14.19 -4.83
N ASP A 99 -21.38 -13.78 -5.35
CA ASP A 99 -21.24 -12.96 -6.56
C ASP A 99 -19.91 -13.22 -7.30
N LYS A 100 -19.94 -14.18 -8.21
CA LYS A 100 -18.79 -14.52 -9.07
C LYS A 100 -18.34 -13.38 -9.98
N LYS A 101 -19.29 -12.55 -10.44
CA LYS A 101 -18.99 -11.44 -11.34
C LYS A 101 -18.19 -10.36 -10.61
N LEU A 102 -18.65 -9.98 -9.42
CA LEU A 102 -17.94 -9.03 -8.58
C LEU A 102 -16.52 -9.52 -8.24
N SER A 103 -16.38 -10.81 -7.92
CA SER A 103 -15.06 -11.40 -7.67
C SER A 103 -14.13 -11.30 -8.87
N ALA A 104 -14.64 -11.58 -10.08
CA ALA A 104 -13.83 -11.44 -11.30
C ALA A 104 -13.45 -9.97 -11.60
N ASP A 105 -14.37 -9.04 -11.35
CA ASP A 105 -14.14 -7.61 -11.55
C ASP A 105 -13.04 -7.09 -10.57
N ILE A 106 -13.08 -7.51 -9.32
CA ILE A 106 -12.02 -7.16 -8.33
C ILE A 106 -10.67 -7.71 -8.78
N GLN A 107 -10.60 -8.99 -9.17
CA GLN A 107 -9.36 -9.60 -9.66
C GLN A 107 -8.79 -8.83 -10.85
N LYS A 108 -9.62 -8.53 -11.84
CA LYS A 108 -9.22 -7.76 -13.03
C LYS A 108 -8.66 -6.38 -12.68
N ASN A 109 -9.23 -5.70 -11.69
CA ASN A 109 -8.73 -4.40 -11.25
C ASN A 109 -7.38 -4.52 -10.53
N PHE A 110 -7.16 -5.54 -9.67
CA PHE A 110 -5.86 -5.82 -9.10
C PHE A 110 -4.82 -6.12 -10.18
N ASP A 111 -5.15 -6.94 -11.17
CA ASP A 111 -4.26 -7.28 -12.28
C ASP A 111 -3.86 -6.03 -13.07
N LYS A 112 -4.80 -5.09 -13.28
CA LYS A 112 -4.53 -3.81 -13.94
C LYS A 112 -3.53 -2.95 -13.15
N VAL A 113 -3.71 -2.81 -11.85
CA VAL A 113 -2.79 -2.05 -10.98
C VAL A 113 -1.41 -2.69 -11.00
N ASN A 114 -1.33 -4.01 -10.80
CA ASN A 114 -0.05 -4.74 -10.84
C ASN A 114 0.66 -4.56 -12.17
N LYS A 115 -0.05 -4.64 -13.31
CA LYS A 115 0.52 -4.43 -14.64
C LYS A 115 1.09 -3.02 -14.83
N LEU A 116 0.47 -2.00 -14.24
CA LEU A 116 0.98 -0.63 -14.27
C LEU A 116 2.26 -0.50 -13.43
N LEU A 117 2.32 -1.11 -12.26
CA LEU A 117 3.51 -1.14 -11.41
C LEU A 117 4.66 -1.92 -12.08
N ASP A 118 4.35 -3.02 -12.75
CA ASP A 118 5.35 -3.86 -13.44
C ASP A 118 6.12 -3.13 -14.55
N LYS A 119 5.58 -2.05 -15.11
CA LYS A 119 6.31 -1.18 -16.05
C LYS A 119 7.57 -0.56 -15.45
N TYR A 120 7.56 -0.38 -14.14
CA TYR A 120 8.61 0.31 -13.40
C TYR A 120 9.48 -0.64 -12.59
N LYS A 121 9.38 -1.96 -12.81
CA LYS A 121 10.31 -2.92 -12.24
C LYS A 121 11.73 -2.68 -12.76
N ASP A 122 12.70 -2.83 -11.85
CA ASP A 122 14.13 -2.76 -12.13
C ASP A 122 14.85 -3.84 -11.31
N GLY A 123 15.26 -4.92 -11.96
CA GLY A 123 15.75 -6.12 -11.29
C GLY A 123 14.72 -6.67 -10.29
N ASP A 124 15.15 -6.87 -9.05
CA ASP A 124 14.28 -7.31 -7.94
C ASP A 124 13.49 -6.17 -7.28
N GLY A 125 13.63 -4.94 -7.78
CA GLY A 125 13.04 -3.74 -7.20
C GLY A 125 12.25 -2.89 -8.19
N TYR A 126 12.22 -1.59 -7.91
CA TYR A 126 11.53 -0.58 -8.71
C TYR A 126 12.43 0.61 -8.99
N LYS A 127 12.18 1.27 -10.12
CA LYS A 127 12.78 2.55 -10.46
C LYS A 127 12.39 3.65 -9.45
N PRO A 128 13.22 4.70 -9.29
CA PRO A 128 12.84 5.85 -8.47
C PRO A 128 11.51 6.46 -8.90
N TYR A 129 10.71 6.91 -7.95
CA TYR A 129 9.37 7.46 -8.22
C TYR A 129 9.40 8.69 -9.14
N GLY A 130 10.50 9.43 -9.16
CA GLY A 130 10.73 10.53 -10.10
C GLY A 130 10.65 10.13 -11.58
N ASP A 131 10.94 8.86 -11.89
CA ASP A 131 10.90 8.31 -13.24
C ASP A 131 9.48 7.95 -13.69
N VAL A 132 8.51 7.92 -12.77
CA VAL A 132 7.10 7.64 -13.10
C VAL A 132 6.49 8.86 -13.77
N SER A 133 6.06 8.71 -15.02
CA SER A 133 5.44 9.79 -15.77
C SER A 133 4.15 10.29 -15.11
N LYS A 134 3.79 11.57 -15.31
CA LYS A 134 2.52 12.13 -14.82
C LYS A 134 1.30 11.33 -15.32
N ALA A 135 1.36 10.85 -16.57
CA ALA A 135 0.30 10.04 -17.16
C ALA A 135 0.15 8.69 -16.44
N ASP A 136 1.29 8.03 -16.12
CA ASP A 136 1.26 6.75 -15.41
C ASP A 136 0.90 6.92 -13.93
N ARG A 137 1.29 8.02 -13.27
CA ARG A 137 0.80 8.35 -11.90
C ARG A 137 -0.73 8.49 -11.90
N LYS A 138 -1.27 9.23 -12.88
CA LYS A 138 -2.73 9.33 -13.03
C LYS A 138 -3.37 7.98 -13.31
N ALA A 139 -2.81 7.18 -14.20
CA ALA A 139 -3.32 5.85 -14.51
C ALA A 139 -3.30 4.90 -13.30
N LEU A 140 -2.26 4.97 -12.47
CA LEU A 140 -2.17 4.24 -11.20
C LEU A 140 -3.25 4.69 -10.23
N ALA A 141 -3.42 6.01 -10.02
CA ALA A 141 -4.47 6.55 -9.16
C ALA A 141 -5.87 6.11 -9.61
N ASP A 142 -6.17 6.25 -10.91
CA ASP A 142 -7.46 5.85 -11.49
C ASP A 142 -7.69 4.32 -11.33
N ALA A 143 -6.65 3.50 -11.50
CA ALA A 143 -6.76 2.06 -11.37
C ALA A 143 -6.96 1.62 -9.90
N VAL A 144 -6.30 2.29 -8.95
CA VAL A 144 -6.49 2.05 -7.51
C VAL A 144 -7.88 2.50 -7.07
N ASN A 145 -8.34 3.67 -7.51
CA ASN A 145 -9.71 4.14 -7.24
C ASN A 145 -10.78 3.17 -7.76
N ALA A 146 -10.54 2.53 -8.91
CA ALA A 146 -11.46 1.55 -9.47
C ALA A 146 -11.61 0.28 -8.62
N LEU A 147 -10.74 0.04 -7.63
CA LEU A 147 -10.86 -1.03 -6.64
C LEU A 147 -11.80 -0.68 -5.49
N GLY A 148 -11.96 0.60 -5.15
CA GLY A 148 -12.66 1.04 -3.95
C GLY A 148 -14.12 0.59 -3.90
N GLU A 149 -14.90 0.88 -4.94
CA GLU A 149 -16.32 0.51 -4.99
C GLU A 149 -16.56 -1.02 -5.00
N PRO A 150 -15.86 -1.82 -5.83
CA PRO A 150 -16.00 -3.27 -5.81
C PRO A 150 -15.62 -3.90 -4.47
N LEU A 151 -14.57 -3.43 -3.81
CA LEU A 151 -14.16 -3.91 -2.49
C LEU A 151 -15.17 -3.54 -1.40
N SER A 152 -15.75 -2.33 -1.47
CA SER A 152 -16.84 -1.92 -0.56
C SER A 152 -18.08 -2.79 -0.76
N LYS A 153 -18.44 -3.14 -1.99
CA LYS A 153 -19.53 -4.09 -2.27
C LYS A 153 -19.23 -5.47 -1.74
N MET A 154 -18.00 -5.96 -1.88
CA MET A 154 -17.57 -7.21 -1.28
C MET A 154 -17.76 -7.21 0.23
N ALA A 155 -17.41 -6.13 0.91
CA ALA A 155 -17.59 -6.00 2.36
C ALA A 155 -19.06 -6.20 2.79
N VAL A 156 -20.00 -5.61 2.07
CA VAL A 156 -21.43 -5.76 2.34
C VAL A 156 -21.93 -7.18 2.06
N ILE A 157 -21.45 -7.83 1.00
CA ILE A 157 -21.93 -9.15 0.59
C ILE A 157 -21.37 -10.27 1.48
N THR A 158 -20.17 -10.09 2.03
CA THR A 158 -19.49 -11.13 2.82
C THR A 158 -19.73 -11.01 4.34
N GLU A 159 -20.41 -9.95 4.79
CA GLU A 159 -20.98 -9.89 6.15
C GLU A 159 -22.16 -10.87 6.26
#